data_77aa10d98d5f4bac48e87e17354b58f1
#
_entry.id   77aa10d98d5f4bac48e87e17354b58f1
#
_cell.length_a   1.000
_cell.length_b   1.000
_cell.length_c   1.000
_cell.angle_alpha   90.00
_cell.angle_beta   90.00
_cell.angle_gamma   90.00
#
_symmetry.space_group_name_H-M   'P 1'
#
loop_
_entity.id
_entity.type
_entity.pdbx_description
1 polymer ?
#
loop_
_entity_poly.entity_id
_entity_poly.type
_entity_poly.pdbx_seq_one_letter_code
_entity_poly.pdbx_strand_id
1 'polypeptide(L)'
;MATGGVLFTFKHLLIFTLICIPLSGLYVYFVEKLGSALGTFLGWSSKKVSPRETFAADLARARHSKGAGRFEEALGIIDEVLIKDPEFPEALYLKATILWEGFRNRPESTRCLKKVLGLVKSHETLHRWALNYYEDMTQKK
;
A
#
# COMPACT_ATOMS: atom_id res chain seq x y z
N MET A 1 -3.92 50.69 54.86
CA MET A 1 -3.29 49.39 55.15
C MET A 1 -3.88 48.30 54.27
N ALA A 2 -3.60 48.32 52.95
CA ALA A 2 -4.19 47.33 52.03
C ALA A 2 -3.25 46.90 50.88
N THR A 3 -1.92 47.16 50.99
CA THR A 3 -0.97 46.88 49.93
C THR A 3 -0.24 45.52 50.09
N GLY A 4 -0.33 44.90 51.26
CA GLY A 4 0.35 43.60 51.53
C GLY A 4 -0.32 42.35 50.90
N GLY A 5 -1.63 42.40 50.72
CA GLY A 5 -2.37 41.27 50.19
C GLY A 5 -2.19 41.01 48.68
N VAL A 6 -2.07 42.11 47.93
CA VAL A 6 -1.94 42.04 46.47
C VAL A 6 -0.53 41.53 46.07
N LEU A 7 0.50 41.95 46.83
CA LEU A 7 1.88 41.51 46.59
C LEU A 7 2.05 40.00 46.92
N PHE A 8 1.34 39.52 47.93
CA PHE A 8 1.39 38.10 48.33
C PHE A 8 0.72 37.21 47.30
N THR A 9 -0.41 37.61 46.75
CA THR A 9 -1.12 36.87 45.69
C THR A 9 -0.34 36.87 44.37
N PHE A 10 0.33 38.00 44.03
CA PHE A 10 1.14 38.08 42.82
C PHE A 10 2.37 37.18 42.87
N LYS A 11 2.99 37.03 44.03
CA LYS A 11 4.13 36.16 44.25
C LYS A 11 3.75 34.68 44.11
N HIS A 12 2.63 34.29 44.62
CA HIS A 12 2.11 32.90 44.46
C HIS A 12 1.69 32.62 43.04
N LEU A 13 1.13 33.59 42.30
CA LEU A 13 0.74 33.42 40.90
C LEU A 13 1.97 33.24 40.02
N LEU A 14 3.03 34.00 40.24
CA LEU A 14 4.32 33.87 39.53
C LEU A 14 4.98 32.51 39.76
N ILE A 15 4.97 32.03 41.00
CA ILE A 15 5.55 30.71 41.34
C ILE A 15 4.72 29.59 40.67
N PHE A 16 3.41 29.76 40.66
CA PHE A 16 2.51 28.75 40.05
C PHE A 16 2.72 28.68 38.52
N THR A 17 2.84 29.81 37.83
CA THR A 17 3.13 29.86 36.39
C THR A 17 4.52 29.30 36.06
N LEU A 18 5.54 29.61 36.91
CA LEU A 18 6.91 29.15 36.72
C LEU A 18 7.04 27.59 36.86
N ILE A 19 6.18 26.97 37.66
CA ILE A 19 6.15 25.52 37.85
C ILE A 19 5.29 24.84 36.78
N CYS A 20 4.16 25.44 36.37
CA CYS A 20 3.24 24.82 35.39
C CYS A 20 3.80 24.77 33.98
N ILE A 21 4.62 25.76 33.57
CA ILE A 21 5.22 25.81 32.22
C ILE A 21 6.16 24.62 31.96
N PRO A 22 7.15 24.31 32.82
CA PRO A 22 8.01 23.14 32.58
C PRO A 22 7.27 21.79 32.75
N LEU A 23 6.24 21.75 33.62
CA LEU A 23 5.44 20.53 33.80
C LEU A 23 4.62 20.21 32.56
N SER A 24 4.06 21.22 31.88
CA SER A 24 3.31 21.01 30.62
C SER A 24 4.23 20.56 29.48
N GLY A 25 5.44 21.08 29.39
CA GLY A 25 6.45 20.62 28.43
C GLY A 25 6.90 19.18 28.69
N LEU A 26 7.10 18.83 29.96
CA LEU A 26 7.43 17.46 30.36
C LEU A 26 6.28 16.48 30.08
N TYR A 27 5.04 16.90 30.26
CA TYR A 27 3.85 16.10 29.97
C TYR A 27 3.72 15.80 28.47
N VAL A 28 3.89 16.81 27.61
CA VAL A 28 3.87 16.64 26.15
C VAL A 28 4.99 15.68 25.70
N TYR A 29 6.21 15.89 26.19
CA TYR A 29 7.34 15.02 25.89
C TYR A 29 7.10 13.56 26.34
N PHE A 30 6.48 13.37 27.51
CA PHE A 30 6.18 12.03 28.03
C PHE A 30 5.06 11.35 27.22
N VAL A 31 4.04 12.11 26.81
CA VAL A 31 2.93 11.59 25.98
C VAL A 31 3.43 11.19 24.61
N GLU A 32 4.31 11.97 23.97
CA GLU A 32 4.93 11.62 22.70
C GLU A 32 5.79 10.35 22.79
N LYS A 33 6.63 10.26 23.80
CA LYS A 33 7.46 9.07 24.06
C LYS A 33 6.64 7.85 24.40
N LEU A 34 5.62 8.00 25.23
CA LEU A 34 4.73 6.91 25.62
C LEU A 34 3.83 6.49 24.44
N GLY A 35 3.35 7.44 23.63
CA GLY A 35 2.57 7.17 22.44
C GLY A 35 3.33 6.34 21.40
N SER A 36 4.62 6.67 21.19
CA SER A 36 5.48 5.89 20.27
C SER A 36 5.79 4.49 20.83
N ALA A 37 6.04 4.37 22.13
CA ALA A 37 6.31 3.08 22.78
C ALA A 37 5.05 2.19 22.83
N LEU A 38 3.90 2.75 23.14
CA LEU A 38 2.61 2.04 23.12
C LEU A 38 2.19 1.66 21.70
N GLY A 39 2.44 2.52 20.70
CA GLY A 39 2.19 2.20 19.29
C GLY A 39 2.98 0.98 18.84
N THR A 40 4.25 0.86 19.28
CA THR A 40 5.10 -0.31 19.00
C THR A 40 4.63 -1.54 19.78
N PHE A 41 4.21 -1.37 21.03
CA PHE A 41 3.79 -2.47 21.90
C PHE A 41 2.38 -3.01 21.51
N LEU A 42 1.48 -2.14 21.09
CA LEU A 42 0.13 -2.53 20.64
C LEU A 42 0.09 -3.03 19.17
N GLY A 43 1.25 -3.25 18.56
CA GLY A 43 1.31 -3.78 17.19
C GLY A 43 0.78 -2.81 16.12
N TRP A 44 0.63 -1.53 16.44
CA TRP A 44 0.36 -0.45 15.48
C TRP A 44 1.67 -0.05 14.76
N SER A 45 2.57 -1.01 14.64
CA SER A 45 3.60 -0.94 13.64
C SER A 45 2.85 -0.85 12.32
N SER A 46 3.06 0.22 11.57
CA SER A 46 2.70 0.24 10.16
C SER A 46 3.34 -1.00 9.54
N LYS A 47 2.59 -2.11 9.50
CA LYS A 47 2.94 -3.24 8.66
C LYS A 47 3.16 -2.57 7.31
N LYS A 48 4.37 -2.60 6.79
CA LYS A 48 4.59 -2.31 5.38
C LYS A 48 3.66 -3.27 4.66
N VAL A 49 2.48 -2.77 4.30
CA VAL A 49 1.49 -3.53 3.55
C VAL A 49 2.24 -3.97 2.32
N SER A 50 2.37 -5.28 2.12
CA SER A 50 3.08 -5.76 0.95
C SER A 50 2.36 -5.22 -0.29
N PRO A 51 3.05 -4.91 -1.38
CA PRO A 51 2.41 -4.49 -2.63
C PRO A 51 1.27 -5.43 -3.04
N ARG A 52 1.39 -6.72 -2.75
CA ARG A 52 0.35 -7.73 -2.95
C ARG A 52 -0.93 -7.45 -2.17
N GLU A 53 -0.83 -7.05 -0.90
CA GLU A 53 -2.01 -6.72 -0.07
C GLU A 53 -2.65 -5.40 -0.53
N THR A 54 -1.84 -4.41 -0.93
CA THR A 54 -2.33 -3.12 -1.42
C THR A 54 -3.15 -3.26 -2.70
N PHE A 55 -2.74 -4.12 -3.63
CA PHE A 55 -3.40 -4.29 -4.94
C PHE A 55 -4.35 -5.49 -5.00
N ALA A 56 -4.51 -6.25 -3.91
CA ALA A 56 -5.36 -7.45 -3.91
C ALA A 56 -6.82 -7.16 -4.31
N ALA A 57 -7.38 -6.06 -3.82
CA ALA A 57 -8.75 -5.65 -4.15
C ALA A 57 -8.89 -5.25 -5.62
N ASP A 58 -7.91 -4.51 -6.16
CA ASP A 58 -7.91 -4.07 -7.56
C ASP A 58 -7.74 -5.26 -8.51
N LEU A 59 -6.84 -6.20 -8.18
CA LEU A 59 -6.70 -7.44 -8.94
C LEU A 59 -7.97 -8.31 -8.90
N ALA A 60 -8.66 -8.37 -7.75
CA ALA A 60 -9.91 -9.10 -7.63
C ALA A 60 -11.02 -8.47 -8.50
N ARG A 61 -11.14 -7.13 -8.49
CA ARG A 61 -12.07 -6.40 -9.36
C ARG A 61 -11.76 -6.64 -10.86
N ALA A 62 -10.49 -6.52 -11.23
CA ALA A 62 -10.08 -6.76 -12.61
C ALA A 62 -10.38 -8.19 -13.08
N ARG A 63 -10.14 -9.20 -12.22
CA ARG A 63 -10.52 -10.59 -12.52
C ARG A 63 -12.03 -10.76 -12.68
N HIS A 64 -12.82 -10.11 -11.82
CA HIS A 64 -14.28 -10.14 -11.91
C HIS A 64 -14.76 -9.50 -13.21
N SER A 65 -14.27 -8.29 -13.56
CA SER A 65 -14.65 -7.60 -14.79
C SER A 65 -14.24 -8.40 -16.03
N LYS A 66 -13.03 -9.02 -16.03
CA LYS A 66 -12.59 -9.93 -17.08
C LYS A 66 -13.54 -11.13 -17.21
N GLY A 67 -13.90 -11.78 -16.10
CA GLY A 67 -14.82 -12.92 -16.08
C GLY A 67 -16.23 -12.56 -16.57
N ALA A 68 -16.65 -11.32 -16.40
CA ALA A 68 -17.90 -10.77 -16.93
C ALA A 68 -17.81 -10.31 -18.40
N GLY A 69 -16.67 -10.50 -19.06
CA GLY A 69 -16.43 -10.07 -20.44
C GLY A 69 -16.18 -8.56 -20.61
N ARG A 70 -16.06 -7.81 -19.52
CA ARG A 70 -15.78 -6.35 -19.55
C ARG A 70 -14.28 -6.12 -19.60
N PHE A 71 -13.68 -6.41 -20.76
CA PHE A 71 -12.22 -6.42 -20.91
C PHE A 71 -11.60 -5.03 -20.84
N GLU A 72 -12.26 -3.99 -21.36
CA GLU A 72 -11.80 -2.60 -21.28
C GLU A 72 -11.72 -2.12 -19.83
N GLU A 73 -12.75 -2.38 -19.04
CA GLU A 73 -12.78 -2.05 -17.60
C GLU A 73 -11.69 -2.79 -16.84
N ALA A 74 -11.55 -4.09 -17.09
CA ALA A 74 -10.50 -4.89 -16.46
C ALA A 74 -9.10 -4.38 -16.81
N LEU A 75 -8.88 -3.99 -18.07
CA LEU A 75 -7.60 -3.45 -18.54
C LEU A 75 -7.29 -2.12 -17.85
N GLY A 76 -8.28 -1.21 -17.77
CA GLY A 76 -8.12 0.08 -17.07
C GLY A 76 -7.70 -0.08 -15.60
N ILE A 77 -8.34 -1.00 -14.87
CA ILE A 77 -7.98 -1.29 -13.47
C ILE A 77 -6.53 -1.80 -13.36
N ILE A 78 -6.13 -2.70 -14.26
CA ILE A 78 -4.76 -3.24 -14.26
C ILE A 78 -3.73 -2.20 -14.66
N ASP A 79 -4.05 -1.31 -15.58
CA ASP A 79 -3.14 -0.23 -15.97
C ASP A 79 -2.91 0.75 -14.83
N GLU A 80 -3.93 1.07 -14.02
CA GLU A 80 -3.77 1.87 -12.80
C GLU A 80 -2.84 1.20 -11.77
N VAL A 81 -2.92 -0.11 -11.62
CA VAL A 81 -2.00 -0.87 -10.76
C VAL A 81 -0.58 -0.80 -11.31
N LEU A 82 -0.39 -0.98 -12.63
CA LEU A 82 0.92 -0.97 -13.28
C LEU A 82 1.54 0.43 -13.36
N ILE A 83 0.77 1.51 -13.25
CA ILE A 83 1.30 2.87 -13.06
C ILE A 83 1.99 2.99 -11.71
N LYS A 84 1.43 2.37 -10.67
CA LYS A 84 1.98 2.41 -9.29
C LYS A 84 3.14 1.43 -9.11
N ASP A 85 3.05 0.24 -9.71
CA ASP A 85 4.09 -0.80 -9.69
C ASP A 85 4.23 -1.45 -11.08
N PRO A 86 5.12 -0.93 -11.96
CA PRO A 86 5.30 -1.41 -13.33
C PRO A 86 5.86 -2.84 -13.46
N GLU A 87 6.38 -3.38 -12.36
CA GLU A 87 6.99 -4.72 -12.32
C GLU A 87 6.18 -5.71 -11.48
N PHE A 88 4.92 -5.38 -11.16
CA PHE A 88 4.06 -6.28 -10.40
C PHE A 88 3.63 -7.50 -11.23
N PRO A 89 4.16 -8.71 -10.95
CA PRO A 89 4.04 -9.83 -11.85
C PRO A 89 2.61 -10.33 -12.03
N GLU A 90 1.80 -10.31 -10.95
CA GLU A 90 0.41 -10.74 -11.00
C GLU A 90 -0.46 -9.83 -11.89
N ALA A 91 -0.20 -8.52 -11.86
CA ALA A 91 -0.88 -7.56 -12.74
C ALA A 91 -0.45 -7.73 -14.19
N LEU A 92 0.83 -7.93 -14.46
CA LEU A 92 1.35 -8.19 -15.80
C LEU A 92 0.78 -9.48 -16.40
N TYR A 93 0.66 -10.54 -15.59
CA TYR A 93 0.03 -11.79 -16.01
C TYR A 93 -1.45 -11.58 -16.35
N LEU A 94 -2.19 -10.89 -15.48
CA LEU A 94 -3.61 -10.60 -15.72
C LEU A 94 -3.80 -9.71 -16.95
N LYS A 95 -2.95 -8.70 -17.15
CA LYS A 95 -2.93 -7.88 -18.36
C LYS A 95 -2.76 -8.75 -19.62
N ALA A 96 -1.80 -9.66 -19.59
CA ALA A 96 -1.55 -10.55 -20.71
C ALA A 96 -2.79 -11.40 -21.07
N THR A 97 -3.48 -11.95 -20.06
CA THR A 97 -4.70 -12.74 -20.31
C THR A 97 -5.85 -11.89 -20.85
N ILE A 98 -6.03 -10.66 -20.34
CA ILE A 98 -7.04 -9.72 -20.84
C ILE A 98 -6.77 -9.36 -22.30
N LEU A 99 -5.52 -9.01 -22.62
CA LEU A 99 -5.12 -8.64 -23.97
C LEU A 99 -5.35 -9.77 -25.00
N TRP A 100 -5.09 -11.00 -24.61
CA TRP A 100 -5.30 -12.14 -25.48
C TRP A 100 -6.77 -12.55 -25.60
N GLU A 101 -7.47 -12.67 -24.49
CA GLU A 101 -8.84 -13.17 -24.48
C GLU A 101 -9.83 -12.13 -25.01
N GLY A 102 -9.67 -10.86 -24.61
CA GLY A 102 -10.58 -9.78 -24.98
C GLY A 102 -10.25 -9.14 -26.33
N PHE A 103 -8.99 -8.89 -26.59
CA PHE A 103 -8.58 -8.08 -27.76
C PHE A 103 -7.83 -8.87 -28.83
N ARG A 104 -7.51 -10.14 -28.58
CA ARG A 104 -6.66 -10.97 -29.46
C ARG A 104 -5.31 -10.32 -29.79
N ASN A 105 -4.84 -9.43 -28.92
CA ASN A 105 -3.59 -8.72 -29.08
C ASN A 105 -2.41 -9.60 -28.62
N ARG A 106 -2.01 -10.53 -29.50
CA ARG A 106 -0.94 -11.48 -29.26
C ARG A 106 0.43 -10.81 -28.96
N PRO A 107 0.87 -9.81 -29.74
CA PRO A 107 2.22 -9.25 -29.51
C PRO A 107 2.36 -8.62 -28.13
N GLU A 108 1.37 -7.86 -27.66
CA GLU A 108 1.42 -7.20 -26.36
C GLU A 108 1.24 -8.19 -25.20
N SER A 109 0.33 -9.17 -25.35
CA SER A 109 0.18 -10.25 -24.40
C SER A 109 1.49 -11.03 -24.22
N THR A 110 2.15 -11.39 -25.32
CA THR A 110 3.46 -12.07 -25.31
C THR A 110 4.54 -11.23 -24.60
N ARG A 111 4.54 -9.90 -24.82
CA ARG A 111 5.48 -9.00 -24.14
C ARG A 111 5.29 -9.01 -22.64
N CYS A 112 4.04 -8.94 -22.16
CA CYS A 112 3.71 -9.01 -20.75
C CYS A 112 4.13 -10.35 -20.13
N LEU A 113 3.86 -11.48 -20.79
CA LEU A 113 4.25 -12.81 -20.28
C LEU A 113 5.77 -12.97 -20.19
N LYS A 114 6.52 -12.52 -21.20
CA LYS A 114 7.99 -12.54 -21.15
C LYS A 114 8.53 -11.72 -19.99
N LYS A 115 7.91 -10.57 -19.68
CA LYS A 115 8.27 -9.76 -18.53
C LYS A 115 8.00 -10.51 -17.22
N VAL A 116 6.86 -11.17 -17.08
CA VAL A 116 6.55 -12.02 -15.91
C VAL A 116 7.58 -13.13 -15.74
N LEU A 117 7.93 -13.85 -16.82
CA LEU A 117 8.91 -14.93 -16.77
C LEU A 117 10.31 -14.46 -16.37
N GLY A 118 10.65 -13.21 -16.67
CA GLY A 118 11.91 -12.59 -16.23
C GLY A 118 11.91 -12.13 -14.77
N LEU A 119 10.74 -11.78 -14.22
CA LEU A 119 10.60 -11.26 -12.86
C LEU A 119 10.41 -12.35 -11.80
N VAL A 120 9.79 -13.47 -12.18
CA VAL A 120 9.38 -14.54 -11.27
C VAL A 120 10.30 -15.74 -11.40
N LYS A 121 10.70 -16.30 -10.25
CA LYS A 121 11.57 -17.48 -10.23
C LYS A 121 10.89 -18.71 -10.82
N SER A 122 11.64 -19.57 -11.51
CA SER A 122 11.13 -20.75 -12.23
C SER A 122 10.37 -21.76 -11.36
N HIS A 123 10.62 -21.81 -10.06
CA HIS A 123 9.90 -22.69 -9.12
C HIS A 123 8.58 -22.12 -8.60
N GLU A 124 8.26 -20.86 -8.87
CA GLU A 124 7.02 -20.23 -8.44
C GLU A 124 5.84 -20.64 -9.32
N THR A 125 4.66 -20.75 -8.70
CA THR A 125 3.43 -21.15 -9.39
C THR A 125 3.05 -20.19 -10.53
N LEU A 126 3.29 -18.87 -10.33
CA LEU A 126 2.99 -17.87 -11.33
C LEU A 126 3.87 -17.99 -12.58
N HIS A 127 5.15 -18.36 -12.41
CA HIS A 127 6.04 -18.63 -13.54
C HIS A 127 5.50 -19.77 -14.42
N ARG A 128 5.09 -20.87 -13.79
CA ARG A 128 4.52 -22.03 -14.49
C ARG A 128 3.22 -21.69 -15.22
N TRP A 129 2.34 -20.89 -14.60
CA TRP A 129 1.13 -20.41 -15.26
C TRP A 129 1.43 -19.52 -16.46
N ALA A 130 2.39 -18.59 -16.33
CA ALA A 130 2.78 -17.72 -17.42
C ALA A 130 3.41 -18.48 -18.58
N LEU A 131 4.22 -19.51 -18.28
CA LEU A 131 4.84 -20.36 -19.29
C LEU A 131 3.78 -21.17 -20.05
N ASN A 132 2.91 -21.89 -19.35
CA ASN A 132 1.85 -22.67 -19.96
C ASN A 132 0.94 -21.80 -20.85
N TYR A 133 0.58 -20.62 -20.36
CA TYR A 133 -0.26 -19.70 -21.12
C TYR A 133 0.44 -19.17 -22.38
N TYR A 134 1.74 -18.90 -22.28
CA TYR A 134 2.57 -18.50 -23.43
C TYR A 134 2.64 -19.62 -24.48
N GLU A 135 2.84 -20.87 -24.07
CA GLU A 135 2.88 -22.03 -24.95
C GLU A 135 1.53 -22.25 -25.64
N ASP A 136 0.42 -22.22 -24.90
CA ASP A 136 -0.93 -22.35 -25.46
C ASP A 136 -1.22 -21.29 -26.52
N MET A 137 -0.81 -20.04 -26.29
CA MET A 137 -0.97 -18.96 -27.26
C MET A 137 -0.11 -19.18 -28.51
N THR A 138 1.07 -19.80 -28.39
CA THR A 138 1.96 -20.03 -29.51
C THR A 138 1.54 -21.22 -30.35
N GLN A 139 0.92 -22.24 -29.75
CA GLN A 139 0.42 -23.42 -30.45
C GLN A 139 -0.89 -23.21 -31.18
N LYS A 140 -1.76 -22.33 -30.69
CA LYS A 140 -3.01 -21.94 -31.39
C LYS A 140 -2.71 -20.95 -32.52
N LYS A 141 -2.27 -21.48 -33.66
CA LYS A 141 -2.03 -20.76 -34.91
C LYS A 141 -3.34 -20.63 -35.71
#